data_d325c2e13e320c50dc384adc85f28cfc
#
_entry.id   d325c2e13e320c50dc384adc85f28cfc
#
_cell.length_a   1.000
_cell.length_b   1.000
_cell.length_c   1.000
_cell.angle_alpha   90.00
_cell.angle_beta   90.00
_cell.angle_gamma   90.00
#
_symmetry.space_group_name_H-M   'P 1'
#
loop_
_entity.id
_entity.type
_entity.pdbx_description
1 polymer ?
#
loop_
_entity_poly.entity_id
_entity_poly.type
_entity_poly.pdbx_seq_one_letter_code
_entity_poly.pdbx_strand_id
1 'polypeptide(L)'
;MRSLFVVLAALLLCACQKTPPAESNPVELQTYDVPKGTVRPLITTFKDAFWVDDKTAPIGRATIAPDGRLMVVAPHNVQGSVQTLIDEIAKHPPTSDPTIEMHYWMVMGRPTQTAAPASPALKEVQTTLDEIVRTQGQQTFTLVQHVRLSALQDEWGKTEAGPGDSPTSKLTISQNAVQANDVVFARLEIHYGKNDSIETRVNLAPGQTVVLGATGQRVNDAADAGDGDGATLYYLVRVAPHADGQHP
;
A
#
# COMPACT_ATOMS: atom_id res chain seq x y z
N MET A 1 56.05 -56.67 27.48
CA MET A 1 55.88 -56.08 26.17
C MET A 1 54.68 -56.61 25.35
N ARG A 2 54.11 -57.80 25.64
CA ARG A 2 52.93 -58.33 24.92
C ARG A 2 51.61 -57.65 25.20
N SER A 3 51.39 -57.02 26.39
CA SER A 3 50.13 -56.36 26.78
C SER A 3 49.95 -54.98 26.14
N LEU A 4 51.04 -54.33 25.71
CA LEU A 4 50.99 -53.01 25.11
C LEU A 4 50.44 -53.03 23.67
N PHE A 5 50.68 -54.12 22.93
CA PHE A 5 50.22 -54.30 21.55
C PHE A 5 48.69 -54.55 21.43
N VAL A 6 48.13 -55.20 22.43
CA VAL A 6 46.67 -55.48 22.44
C VAL A 6 45.85 -54.21 22.68
N VAL A 7 46.34 -53.30 23.51
CA VAL A 7 45.63 -52.01 23.78
C VAL A 7 45.72 -51.09 22.55
N LEU A 8 46.82 -51.09 21.81
CA LEU A 8 46.98 -50.27 20.61
C LEU A 8 46.09 -50.75 19.45
N ALA A 9 45.88 -52.07 19.33
CA ALA A 9 45.02 -52.68 18.31
C ALA A 9 43.49 -52.36 18.56
N ALA A 10 43.09 -52.29 19.84
CA ALA A 10 41.69 -51.93 20.20
C ALA A 10 41.35 -50.49 19.92
N LEU A 11 42.33 -49.57 20.00
CA LEU A 11 42.11 -48.13 19.71
C LEU A 11 41.99 -47.85 18.20
N LEU A 12 42.53 -48.67 17.33
CA LEU A 12 42.44 -48.52 15.88
C LEU A 12 41.10 -49.00 15.29
N LEU A 13 40.35 -49.84 15.99
CA LEU A 13 39.03 -50.32 15.54
C LEU A 13 37.88 -49.38 15.81
N CYS A 14 38.04 -48.35 16.65
CA CYS A 14 37.01 -47.32 16.90
C CYS A 14 36.99 -46.19 15.85
N ALA A 15 37.91 -46.11 14.92
CA ALA A 15 38.05 -45.00 13.97
C ALA A 15 37.19 -45.13 12.70
N CYS A 16 36.41 -46.21 12.54
CA CYS A 16 35.50 -46.39 11.41
C CYS A 16 34.02 -46.34 11.80
N GLN A 17 33.64 -45.40 12.66
CA GLN A 17 32.22 -45.04 12.71
C GLN A 17 31.91 -44.24 11.44
N LYS A 18 31.30 -44.90 10.44
CA LYS A 18 30.64 -44.22 9.33
C LYS A 18 29.70 -43.20 9.94
N THR A 19 30.02 -41.92 9.79
CA THR A 19 29.06 -40.82 10.03
C THR A 19 27.78 -41.19 9.28
N PRO A 20 26.63 -41.29 9.96
CA PRO A 20 25.38 -41.58 9.26
C PRO A 20 25.25 -40.54 8.14
N PRO A 21 24.84 -40.98 6.92
CA PRO A 21 24.64 -40.05 5.83
C PRO A 21 23.73 -38.94 6.34
N ALA A 22 24.16 -37.68 6.18
CA ALA A 22 23.30 -36.54 6.49
C ALA A 22 21.98 -36.81 5.79
N GLU A 23 20.90 -36.90 6.55
CA GLU A 23 19.56 -37.08 6.00
C GLU A 23 19.37 -36.01 4.92
N SER A 24 19.30 -36.45 3.67
CA SER A 24 19.04 -35.58 2.55
C SER A 24 17.63 -35.06 2.77
N ASN A 25 17.51 -33.77 3.05
CA ASN A 25 16.23 -33.09 3.20
C ASN A 25 15.79 -32.63 1.80
N PRO A 26 15.07 -33.46 1.04
CA PRO A 26 14.72 -33.15 -0.35
C PRO A 26 13.90 -31.90 -0.42
N VAL A 27 14.17 -31.09 -1.43
CA VAL A 27 13.34 -29.92 -1.75
C VAL A 27 12.09 -30.41 -2.47
N GLU A 28 10.93 -30.04 -1.97
CA GLU A 28 9.62 -30.44 -2.48
C GLU A 28 8.83 -29.21 -2.91
N LEU A 29 7.98 -29.40 -3.92
CA LEU A 29 6.99 -28.42 -4.34
C LEU A 29 5.62 -28.87 -3.85
N GLN A 30 4.96 -28.01 -3.07
CA GLN A 30 3.59 -28.25 -2.59
C GLN A 30 2.71 -27.04 -2.87
N THR A 31 1.42 -27.31 -3.05
CA THR A 31 0.38 -26.29 -3.21
C THR A 31 -0.60 -26.34 -2.05
N TYR A 32 -0.97 -25.18 -1.54
CA TYR A 32 -1.81 -25.04 -0.36
C TYR A 32 -3.04 -24.22 -0.69
N ASP A 33 -4.22 -24.71 -0.24
CA ASP A 33 -5.42 -23.89 -0.19
C ASP A 33 -5.34 -22.98 1.03
N VAL A 34 -5.46 -21.69 0.80
CA VAL A 34 -5.42 -20.68 1.87
C VAL A 34 -6.64 -19.77 1.80
N PRO A 35 -7.08 -19.19 2.91
CA PRO A 35 -8.20 -18.26 2.92
C PRO A 35 -8.01 -17.13 1.89
N LYS A 36 -9.11 -16.67 1.28
CA LYS A 36 -9.09 -15.58 0.30
C LYS A 36 -8.41 -14.34 0.90
N GLY A 37 -7.58 -13.68 0.10
CA GLY A 37 -6.84 -12.48 0.53
C GLY A 37 -5.51 -12.76 1.25
N THR A 38 -5.23 -14.00 1.69
CA THR A 38 -4.00 -14.32 2.46
C THR A 38 -2.82 -14.74 1.61
N VAL A 39 -3.02 -15.11 0.33
CA VAL A 39 -1.94 -15.61 -0.55
C VAL A 39 -0.79 -14.62 -0.66
N ARG A 40 -1.07 -13.35 -0.98
CA ARG A 40 -0.03 -12.32 -1.15
C ARG A 40 0.69 -11.96 0.13
N PRO A 41 0.01 -11.68 1.26
CA PRO A 41 0.66 -11.50 2.56
C PRO A 41 1.58 -12.68 2.93
N LEU A 42 1.12 -13.93 2.74
CA LEU A 42 1.93 -15.12 3.00
C LEU A 42 3.18 -15.20 2.13
N ILE A 43 3.09 -14.87 0.84
CA ILE A 43 4.27 -14.82 -0.04
C ILE A 43 5.30 -13.82 0.47
N THR A 44 4.86 -12.64 0.88
CA THR A 44 5.75 -11.61 1.45
C THR A 44 6.41 -12.12 2.74
N THR A 45 5.62 -12.67 3.67
CA THR A 45 6.14 -13.26 4.92
C THR A 45 7.13 -14.39 4.64
N PHE A 46 6.82 -15.31 3.73
CA PHE A 46 7.74 -16.41 3.40
C PHE A 46 8.98 -15.94 2.65
N LYS A 47 8.88 -14.90 1.83
CA LYS A 47 10.05 -14.29 1.19
C LYS A 47 11.06 -13.85 2.24
N ASP A 48 10.61 -13.21 3.31
CA ASP A 48 11.48 -12.74 4.38
C ASP A 48 11.93 -13.90 5.28
N ALA A 49 11.03 -14.82 5.64
CA ALA A 49 11.33 -15.97 6.51
C ALA A 49 12.26 -17.01 5.87
N PHE A 50 12.28 -17.15 4.55
CA PHE A 50 13.16 -18.09 3.84
C PHE A 50 14.57 -17.53 3.64
N TRP A 51 14.81 -16.24 3.89
CA TRP A 51 16.16 -15.68 3.95
C TRP A 51 16.71 -15.76 5.36
N VAL A 52 17.69 -16.63 5.58
CA VAL A 52 18.33 -16.81 6.90
C VAL A 52 19.41 -15.76 7.14
N ASP A 53 20.15 -15.40 6.10
CA ASP A 53 21.10 -14.30 6.08
C ASP A 53 21.34 -13.81 4.63
N ASP A 54 21.94 -12.62 4.49
CA ASP A 54 22.19 -11.99 3.19
C ASP A 54 23.25 -12.71 2.33
N LYS A 55 23.94 -13.72 2.86
CA LYS A 55 25.04 -14.41 2.19
C LYS A 55 24.68 -15.80 1.69
N THR A 56 23.55 -16.35 2.15
CA THR A 56 23.09 -17.68 1.78
C THR A 56 21.93 -17.60 0.80
N ALA A 57 21.78 -18.64 -0.04
CA ALA A 57 20.59 -18.77 -0.86
C ALA A 57 19.35 -18.99 0.03
N PRO A 58 18.17 -18.50 -0.36
CA PRO A 58 16.95 -18.72 0.42
C PRO A 58 16.64 -20.22 0.53
N ILE A 59 16.22 -20.66 1.71
CA ILE A 59 15.88 -22.07 2.00
C ILE A 59 14.61 -22.53 1.27
N GLY A 60 13.82 -21.60 0.69
CA GLY A 60 12.61 -21.91 -0.06
C GLY A 60 12.16 -20.74 -0.89
N ARG A 61 11.05 -20.95 -1.62
CA ARG A 61 10.37 -19.92 -2.41
C ARG A 61 8.86 -20.12 -2.32
N ALA A 62 8.12 -19.01 -2.27
CA ALA A 62 6.68 -19.00 -2.33
C ALA A 62 6.20 -18.15 -3.51
N THR A 63 5.13 -18.60 -4.19
CA THR A 63 4.54 -17.90 -5.33
C THR A 63 3.05 -18.28 -5.47
N ILE A 64 2.34 -17.61 -6.38
CA ILE A 64 0.97 -17.94 -6.72
C ILE A 64 0.97 -19.00 -7.82
N ALA A 65 0.27 -20.11 -7.60
CA ALA A 65 -0.01 -21.09 -8.64
C ALA A 65 -1.02 -20.53 -9.67
N PRO A 66 -1.07 -21.07 -10.90
CA PRO A 66 -1.99 -20.59 -11.94
C PRO A 66 -3.47 -20.64 -11.55
N ASP A 67 -3.85 -21.49 -10.61
CA ASP A 67 -5.20 -21.64 -10.06
C ASP A 67 -5.46 -20.70 -8.85
N GLY A 68 -4.51 -19.85 -8.51
CA GLY A 68 -4.63 -18.88 -7.41
C GLY A 68 -4.23 -19.40 -6.02
N ARG A 69 -3.84 -20.68 -5.91
CA ARG A 69 -3.37 -21.26 -4.64
C ARG A 69 -1.94 -20.80 -4.30
N LEU A 70 -1.56 -20.92 -3.04
CA LEU A 70 -0.20 -20.73 -2.61
C LEU A 70 0.66 -21.93 -3.03
N MET A 71 1.74 -21.67 -3.73
CA MET A 71 2.73 -22.68 -4.12
C MET A 71 4.05 -22.43 -3.39
N VAL A 72 4.55 -23.45 -2.68
CA VAL A 72 5.79 -23.36 -1.90
C VAL A 72 6.77 -24.44 -2.36
N VAL A 73 8.00 -24.02 -2.63
CA VAL A 73 9.15 -24.89 -2.92
C VAL A 73 10.12 -24.76 -1.75
N ALA A 74 10.23 -25.79 -0.93
CA ALA A 74 11.09 -25.78 0.25
C ALA A 74 11.48 -27.21 0.68
N PRO A 75 12.48 -27.39 1.55
CA PRO A 75 12.80 -28.69 2.13
C PRO A 75 11.62 -29.30 2.89
N HIS A 76 11.56 -30.63 2.91
CA HIS A 76 10.43 -31.37 3.52
C HIS A 76 10.11 -30.94 4.96
N ASN A 77 11.11 -30.72 5.79
CA ASN A 77 10.93 -30.27 7.18
C ASN A 77 10.33 -28.85 7.26
N VAL A 78 10.59 -27.99 6.27
CA VAL A 78 10.02 -26.64 6.18
C VAL A 78 8.55 -26.69 5.73
N GLN A 79 8.20 -27.62 4.84
CA GLN A 79 6.82 -27.80 4.38
C GLN A 79 5.84 -28.10 5.53
N GLY A 80 6.27 -28.89 6.53
CA GLY A 80 5.46 -29.14 7.73
C GLY A 80 5.18 -27.86 8.54
N SER A 81 6.16 -26.97 8.65
CA SER A 81 5.98 -25.67 9.32
C SER A 81 5.05 -24.74 8.53
N VAL A 82 5.16 -24.76 7.20
CA VAL A 82 4.25 -24.00 6.30
C VAL A 82 2.81 -24.48 6.48
N GLN A 83 2.58 -25.81 6.47
CA GLN A 83 1.25 -26.37 6.69
C GLN A 83 0.67 -25.96 8.05
N THR A 84 1.46 -26.06 9.12
CA THR A 84 1.03 -25.66 10.46
C THR A 84 0.60 -24.19 10.52
N LEU A 85 1.37 -23.29 9.89
CA LEU A 85 1.02 -21.87 9.81
C LEU A 85 -0.29 -21.65 9.04
N ILE A 86 -0.47 -22.35 7.93
CA ILE A 86 -1.70 -22.24 7.12
C ILE A 86 -2.90 -22.75 7.90
N ASP A 87 -2.77 -23.85 8.63
CA ASP A 87 -3.83 -24.39 9.47
C ASP A 87 -4.22 -23.43 10.61
N GLU A 88 -3.25 -22.71 11.19
CA GLU A 88 -3.54 -21.68 12.19
C GLU A 88 -4.25 -20.47 11.58
N ILE A 89 -3.85 -20.02 10.40
CA ILE A 89 -4.53 -18.94 9.67
C ILE A 89 -5.95 -19.36 9.28
N ALA A 90 -6.16 -20.63 8.90
CA ALA A 90 -7.48 -21.14 8.55
C ALA A 90 -8.43 -21.18 9.76
N LYS A 91 -7.91 -21.38 10.99
CA LYS A 91 -8.71 -21.32 12.22
C LYS A 91 -9.08 -19.87 12.59
N HIS A 92 -8.23 -18.92 12.25
CA HIS A 92 -8.38 -17.50 12.53
C HIS A 92 -8.16 -16.73 11.22
N PRO A 93 -9.08 -16.90 10.21
CA PRO A 93 -8.90 -16.23 8.94
C PRO A 93 -8.83 -14.73 9.19
N PRO A 94 -7.83 -14.03 8.62
CA PRO A 94 -7.81 -12.59 8.70
C PRO A 94 -9.13 -12.08 8.13
N THR A 95 -9.74 -11.16 8.84
CA THR A 95 -10.81 -10.35 8.26
C THR A 95 -10.26 -9.76 6.97
N SER A 96 -11.03 -9.84 5.88
CA SER A 96 -10.62 -9.30 4.57
C SER A 96 -9.94 -7.97 4.77
N ASP A 97 -8.75 -7.79 4.16
CA ASP A 97 -8.01 -6.55 4.29
C ASP A 97 -8.95 -5.36 4.05
N PRO A 98 -9.06 -4.46 5.01
CA PRO A 98 -10.01 -3.36 4.90
C PRO A 98 -9.66 -2.54 3.66
N THR A 99 -10.68 -2.20 2.90
CA THR A 99 -10.56 -1.25 1.81
C THR A 99 -10.54 0.15 2.38
N ILE A 100 -9.54 0.94 2.02
CA ILE A 100 -9.45 2.34 2.40
C ILE A 100 -9.93 3.19 1.22
N GLU A 101 -11.07 3.87 1.40
CA GLU A 101 -11.59 4.82 0.43
C GLU A 101 -11.13 6.23 0.79
N MET A 102 -10.54 6.91 -0.20
CA MET A 102 -10.14 8.30 -0.08
C MET A 102 -10.79 9.14 -1.17
N HIS A 103 -11.23 10.32 -0.78
CA HIS A 103 -11.80 11.32 -1.65
C HIS A 103 -10.78 12.42 -1.90
N TYR A 104 -10.68 12.84 -3.15
CA TYR A 104 -9.77 13.87 -3.60
C TYR A 104 -10.54 14.97 -4.30
N TRP A 105 -10.37 16.21 -3.85
CA TRP A 105 -10.93 17.38 -4.51
C TRP A 105 -9.80 18.25 -5.05
N MET A 106 -9.95 18.64 -6.27
CA MET A 106 -9.16 19.67 -6.92
C MET A 106 -10.04 20.91 -7.05
N VAL A 107 -9.64 21.97 -6.37
CA VAL A 107 -10.48 23.18 -6.22
C VAL A 107 -9.68 24.40 -6.66
N MET A 108 -10.23 25.17 -7.58
CA MET A 108 -9.67 26.45 -8.00
C MET A 108 -10.21 27.56 -7.11
N GLY A 109 -9.32 28.24 -6.41
CA GLY A 109 -9.61 29.45 -5.66
C GLY A 109 -9.19 30.69 -6.44
N ARG A 110 -10.06 31.68 -6.52
CA ARG A 110 -9.78 33.00 -7.10
C ARG A 110 -10.04 34.07 -6.08
N PRO A 111 -9.12 35.01 -5.85
CA PRO A 111 -9.33 36.13 -4.97
C PRO A 111 -10.59 36.92 -5.37
N THR A 112 -11.35 37.34 -4.41
CA THR A 112 -12.55 38.16 -4.64
C THR A 112 -12.73 39.18 -3.51
N GLN A 113 -13.45 40.26 -3.77
CA GLN A 113 -13.79 41.25 -2.76
C GLN A 113 -15.13 40.97 -2.07
N THR A 114 -15.93 40.09 -2.66
CA THR A 114 -17.28 39.75 -2.18
C THR A 114 -17.37 38.28 -1.86
N ALA A 115 -18.01 37.93 -0.75
CA ALA A 115 -18.28 36.54 -0.44
C ALA A 115 -19.16 35.90 -1.52
N ALA A 116 -18.67 34.84 -2.15
CA ALA A 116 -19.46 34.09 -3.11
C ALA A 116 -20.29 33.01 -2.40
N PRO A 117 -21.48 32.65 -2.90
CA PRO A 117 -22.24 31.55 -2.33
C PRO A 117 -21.45 30.24 -2.44
N ALA A 118 -21.55 29.41 -1.37
CA ALA A 118 -20.92 28.11 -1.33
C ALA A 118 -21.47 27.21 -2.44
N SER A 119 -20.60 26.57 -3.19
CA SER A 119 -21.01 25.59 -4.20
C SER A 119 -21.53 24.32 -3.53
N PRO A 120 -22.71 23.80 -3.89
CA PRO A 120 -23.20 22.52 -3.35
C PRO A 120 -22.23 21.37 -3.56
N ALA A 121 -21.45 21.39 -4.63
CA ALA A 121 -20.46 20.37 -4.96
C ALA A 121 -19.24 20.38 -4.00
N LEU A 122 -19.04 21.44 -3.23
CA LEU A 122 -17.94 21.61 -2.28
C LEU A 122 -18.40 21.51 -0.82
N LYS A 123 -19.66 21.13 -0.58
CA LYS A 123 -20.26 21.06 0.77
C LYS A 123 -19.43 20.19 1.73
N GLU A 124 -18.91 19.08 1.25
CA GLU A 124 -18.13 18.12 2.08
C GLU A 124 -16.78 18.68 2.57
N VAL A 125 -16.24 19.66 1.85
CA VAL A 125 -14.94 20.29 2.15
C VAL A 125 -15.07 21.74 2.58
N GLN A 126 -16.31 22.23 2.76
CA GLN A 126 -16.59 23.65 3.04
C GLN A 126 -15.83 24.18 4.26
N THR A 127 -15.78 23.42 5.36
CA THR A 127 -15.04 23.81 6.57
C THR A 127 -13.57 24.09 6.29
N THR A 128 -12.95 23.28 5.43
CA THR A 128 -11.53 23.46 5.04
C THR A 128 -11.37 24.68 4.13
N LEU A 129 -12.34 24.93 3.24
CA LEU A 129 -12.34 26.12 2.38
C LEU A 129 -12.55 27.42 3.19
N ASP A 130 -13.40 27.40 4.20
CA ASP A 130 -13.60 28.52 5.11
C ASP A 130 -12.31 28.85 5.88
N GLU A 131 -11.51 27.83 6.24
CA GLU A 131 -10.21 28.02 6.87
C GLU A 131 -9.19 28.63 5.90
N ILE A 132 -9.22 28.27 4.62
CA ILE A 132 -8.42 28.92 3.58
C ILE A 132 -8.81 30.40 3.45
N VAL A 133 -10.11 30.69 3.41
CA VAL A 133 -10.59 32.09 3.37
C VAL A 133 -10.12 32.89 4.58
N ARG A 134 -10.15 32.28 5.77
CA ARG A 134 -9.73 32.93 7.01
C ARG A 134 -8.22 33.27 7.01
N THR A 135 -7.40 32.41 6.39
CA THR A 135 -5.93 32.56 6.39
C THR A 135 -5.37 33.31 5.20
N GLN A 136 -6.01 33.22 4.03
CA GLN A 136 -5.51 33.76 2.77
C GLN A 136 -6.37 34.88 2.17
N GLY A 137 -7.52 35.21 2.81
CA GLY A 137 -8.45 36.22 2.35
C GLY A 137 -9.60 35.64 1.53
N GLN A 138 -10.52 36.53 1.15
CA GLN A 138 -11.74 36.13 0.44
C GLN A 138 -11.43 35.53 -0.93
N GLN A 139 -12.02 34.38 -1.19
CA GLN A 139 -11.86 33.63 -2.45
C GLN A 139 -13.21 33.08 -2.91
N THR A 140 -13.36 32.95 -4.21
CA THR A 140 -14.40 32.15 -4.85
C THR A 140 -13.83 30.81 -5.23
N PHE A 141 -14.49 29.72 -4.80
CA PHE A 141 -14.03 28.38 -5.08
C PHE A 141 -14.86 27.70 -6.17
N THR A 142 -14.16 27.09 -7.12
CA THR A 142 -14.78 26.28 -8.19
C THR A 142 -14.20 24.87 -8.13
N LEU A 143 -15.09 23.87 -8.11
CA LEU A 143 -14.65 22.48 -8.21
C LEU A 143 -14.11 22.23 -9.63
N VAL A 144 -12.84 21.85 -9.72
CA VAL A 144 -12.20 21.41 -10.98
C VAL A 144 -12.46 19.93 -11.17
N GLN A 145 -12.20 19.13 -10.13
CA GLN A 145 -12.39 17.68 -10.18
C GLN A 145 -12.62 17.09 -8.79
N HIS A 146 -13.43 16.02 -8.74
CA HIS A 146 -13.62 15.18 -7.57
C HIS A 146 -13.43 13.73 -7.97
N VAL A 147 -12.56 13.02 -7.24
CA VAL A 147 -12.21 11.62 -7.50
C VAL A 147 -12.35 10.84 -6.20
N ARG A 148 -12.86 9.62 -6.31
CA ARG A 148 -12.85 8.62 -5.23
C ARG A 148 -11.96 7.48 -5.65
N LEU A 149 -11.10 7.07 -4.75
CA LEU A 149 -10.19 5.95 -4.98
C LEU A 149 -10.23 5.02 -3.77
N SER A 150 -10.61 3.77 -4.03
CA SER A 150 -10.59 2.70 -3.04
C SER A 150 -9.47 1.74 -3.36
N ALA A 151 -8.66 1.41 -2.38
CA ALA A 151 -7.59 0.43 -2.49
C ALA A 151 -7.59 -0.47 -1.25
N LEU A 152 -7.11 -1.69 -1.41
CA LEU A 152 -6.83 -2.54 -0.26
C LEU A 152 -5.74 -1.90 0.60
N GLN A 153 -5.82 -2.13 1.91
CA GLN A 153 -4.81 -1.68 2.84
C GLN A 153 -3.43 -2.20 2.43
N ASP A 154 -2.41 -1.32 2.51
CA ASP A 154 -1.02 -1.58 2.13
C ASP A 154 -0.80 -1.93 0.65
N GLU A 155 -1.82 -1.77 -0.20
CA GLU A 155 -1.67 -1.91 -1.65
C GLU A 155 -1.72 -0.56 -2.36
N TRP A 156 -1.03 -0.48 -3.50
CA TRP A 156 -1.12 0.70 -4.36
C TRP A 156 -2.41 0.69 -5.17
N GLY A 157 -3.27 1.67 -4.91
CA GLY A 157 -4.38 2.02 -5.78
C GLY A 157 -3.97 3.13 -6.74
N LYS A 158 -4.43 3.07 -7.97
CA LYS A 158 -4.23 4.13 -8.97
C LYS A 158 -5.52 4.41 -9.73
N THR A 159 -5.78 5.68 -9.99
CA THR A 159 -6.86 6.13 -10.86
C THR A 159 -6.40 7.27 -11.74
N GLU A 160 -7.07 7.42 -12.87
CA GLU A 160 -6.86 8.51 -13.81
C GLU A 160 -8.22 9.14 -14.13
N ALA A 161 -8.27 10.45 -14.11
CA ALA A 161 -9.48 11.23 -14.36
C ALA A 161 -9.15 12.47 -15.18
N GLY A 162 -10.08 12.88 -16.04
CA GLY A 162 -9.92 14.07 -16.88
C GLY A 162 -10.80 13.98 -18.13
N PRO A 163 -11.04 15.09 -18.83
CA PRO A 163 -11.78 15.10 -20.07
C PRO A 163 -10.93 14.51 -21.21
N GLY A 164 -11.30 13.31 -21.67
CA GLY A 164 -10.68 12.67 -22.84
C GLY A 164 -9.18 12.39 -22.73
N ASP A 165 -8.51 12.26 -23.88
CA ASP A 165 -7.08 11.95 -23.98
C ASP A 165 -6.15 13.18 -23.86
N SER A 166 -6.67 14.33 -23.41
CA SER A 166 -5.86 15.54 -23.28
C SER A 166 -4.84 15.41 -22.13
N PRO A 167 -3.54 15.40 -22.43
CA PRO A 167 -2.50 15.28 -21.40
C PRO A 167 -2.38 16.52 -20.51
N THR A 168 -3.00 17.64 -20.89
CA THR A 168 -2.90 18.92 -20.16
C THR A 168 -3.90 19.05 -19.01
N SER A 169 -4.93 18.22 -18.97
CA SER A 169 -5.97 18.23 -17.94
C SER A 169 -6.17 16.86 -17.26
N LYS A 170 -5.25 15.93 -17.49
CA LYS A 170 -5.29 14.61 -16.90
C LYS A 170 -4.83 14.67 -15.45
N LEU A 171 -5.67 14.18 -14.54
CA LEU A 171 -5.35 13.95 -13.14
C LEU A 171 -5.04 12.47 -12.94
N THR A 172 -3.87 12.18 -12.41
CA THR A 172 -3.49 10.83 -11.98
C THR A 172 -3.28 10.85 -10.48
N ILE A 173 -3.92 9.93 -9.77
CA ILE A 173 -3.76 9.76 -8.33
C ILE A 173 -3.31 8.34 -8.06
N SER A 174 -2.23 8.20 -7.31
CA SER A 174 -1.76 6.93 -6.75
C SER A 174 -1.76 7.04 -5.23
N GLN A 175 -2.31 6.04 -4.55
CA GLN A 175 -2.32 5.97 -3.09
C GLN A 175 -1.85 4.60 -2.60
N ASN A 176 -1.09 4.60 -1.51
CA ASN A 176 -0.88 3.44 -0.65
C ASN A 176 -1.23 3.88 0.77
N ALA A 177 -2.13 3.18 1.43
CA ALA A 177 -2.64 3.59 2.71
C ALA A 177 -2.73 2.40 3.69
N VAL A 178 -2.40 2.67 4.95
CA VAL A 178 -2.49 1.71 6.06
C VAL A 178 -3.29 2.37 7.19
N GLN A 179 -4.28 1.67 7.69
CA GLN A 179 -5.01 2.10 8.88
C GLN A 179 -4.41 1.45 10.13
N ALA A 180 -4.08 2.27 11.12
CA ALA A 180 -3.69 1.81 12.44
C ALA A 180 -4.53 2.57 13.47
N ASN A 181 -5.35 1.85 14.22
CA ASN A 181 -6.36 2.43 15.09
C ASN A 181 -7.30 3.36 14.31
N ASP A 182 -7.50 4.59 14.81
CA ASP A 182 -8.36 5.60 14.16
C ASP A 182 -7.59 6.56 13.24
N VAL A 183 -6.42 6.16 12.75
CA VAL A 183 -5.59 6.99 11.87
C VAL A 183 -5.22 6.22 10.61
N VAL A 184 -5.38 6.86 9.47
CA VAL A 184 -4.90 6.37 8.18
C VAL A 184 -3.60 7.06 7.83
N PHE A 185 -2.55 6.27 7.68
CA PHE A 185 -1.24 6.68 7.17
C PHE A 185 -1.24 6.46 5.66
N ALA A 186 -1.14 7.53 4.89
CA ALA A 186 -1.18 7.42 3.44
C ALA A 186 0.05 8.03 2.78
N ARG A 187 0.61 7.32 1.80
CA ARG A 187 1.54 7.86 0.81
C ARG A 187 0.76 8.15 -0.46
N LEU A 188 0.85 9.38 -0.93
CA LEU A 188 0.08 9.91 -2.04
C LEU A 188 1.00 10.47 -3.11
N GLU A 189 0.67 10.15 -4.36
CA GLU A 189 1.30 10.73 -5.55
C GLU A 189 0.17 11.26 -6.43
N ILE A 190 0.16 12.56 -6.68
CA ILE A 190 -0.85 13.26 -7.46
C ILE A 190 -0.15 13.99 -8.60
N HIS A 191 -0.54 13.70 -9.82
CA HIS A 191 -0.04 14.39 -11.01
C HIS A 191 -1.20 15.05 -11.75
N TYR A 192 -1.08 16.33 -12.05
CA TYR A 192 -2.04 17.06 -12.85
C TYR A 192 -1.38 17.75 -14.02
N GLY A 193 -1.88 17.46 -15.22
CA GLY A 193 -1.27 17.96 -16.44
C GLY A 193 0.16 17.46 -16.62
N LYS A 194 1.04 18.32 -17.16
CA LYS A 194 2.42 17.95 -17.48
C LYS A 194 3.41 18.29 -16.37
N ASN A 195 3.10 19.26 -15.52
CA ASN A 195 4.12 19.88 -14.66
C ASN A 195 3.76 19.84 -13.16
N ASP A 196 2.51 19.66 -12.82
CA ASP A 196 2.11 19.68 -11.41
C ASP A 196 2.16 18.27 -10.83
N SER A 197 3.00 18.10 -9.81
CA SER A 197 3.07 16.85 -9.04
C SER A 197 3.21 17.12 -7.56
N ILE A 198 2.51 16.34 -6.76
CA ILE A 198 2.61 16.32 -5.30
C ILE A 198 2.92 14.88 -4.90
N GLU A 199 4.05 14.68 -4.22
CA GLU A 199 4.36 13.45 -3.50
C GLU A 199 4.42 13.78 -2.01
N THR A 200 3.59 13.11 -1.22
CA THR A 200 3.49 13.41 0.21
C THR A 200 3.09 12.21 1.04
N ARG A 201 3.33 12.31 2.34
CA ARG A 201 2.82 11.37 3.35
C ARG A 201 1.95 12.14 4.32
N VAL A 202 0.76 11.61 4.58
CA VAL A 202 -0.21 12.25 5.47
C VAL A 202 -0.77 11.25 6.47
N ASN A 203 -1.16 11.78 7.64
CA ASN A 203 -1.87 11.05 8.66
C ASN A 203 -3.25 11.68 8.78
N LEU A 204 -4.30 10.91 8.55
CA LEU A 204 -5.66 11.39 8.46
C LEU A 204 -6.56 10.61 9.43
N ALA A 205 -7.32 11.32 10.23
CA ALA A 205 -8.45 10.72 10.92
C ALA A 205 -9.63 10.51 9.94
N PRO A 206 -10.45 9.46 10.07
CA PRO A 206 -11.64 9.28 9.27
C PRO A 206 -12.54 10.52 9.31
N GLY A 207 -12.98 10.97 8.15
CA GLY A 207 -13.77 12.20 8.00
C GLY A 207 -12.99 13.52 8.06
N GLN A 208 -11.70 13.50 8.38
CA GLN A 208 -10.85 14.69 8.34
C GLN A 208 -10.48 15.06 6.90
N THR A 209 -10.64 16.33 6.55
CA THR A 209 -10.16 16.89 5.28
C THR A 209 -8.86 17.66 5.51
N VAL A 210 -7.86 17.43 4.67
CA VAL A 210 -6.56 18.10 4.72
C VAL A 210 -6.23 18.69 3.36
N VAL A 211 -5.60 19.87 3.35
CA VAL A 211 -5.00 20.46 2.15
C VAL A 211 -3.60 19.87 1.97
N LEU A 212 -3.37 19.16 0.89
CA LEU A 212 -2.08 18.54 0.57
C LEU A 212 -1.07 19.56 0.02
N GLY A 213 -1.57 20.52 -0.71
CA GLY A 213 -0.77 21.55 -1.35
C GLY A 213 -1.62 22.52 -2.14
N ALA A 214 -0.97 23.58 -2.59
CA ALA A 214 -1.56 24.58 -3.46
C ALA A 214 -0.54 25.01 -4.52
N THR A 215 -0.99 25.12 -5.77
CA THR A 215 -0.15 25.59 -6.88
C THR A 215 -0.77 26.85 -7.47
N GLY A 216 0.03 27.92 -7.60
CA GLY A 216 -0.39 29.12 -8.32
C GLY A 216 -0.44 28.81 -9.83
N GLN A 217 -1.62 28.84 -10.42
CA GLN A 217 -1.76 28.69 -11.86
C GLN A 217 -1.62 30.05 -12.54
N ARG A 218 -0.59 30.20 -13.37
CA ARG A 218 -0.63 31.18 -14.44
C ARG A 218 -1.50 30.61 -15.55
N VAL A 219 -2.70 31.10 -15.71
CA VAL A 219 -3.57 30.71 -16.83
C VAL A 219 -2.98 31.27 -18.12
N ASN A 220 -1.99 30.56 -18.71
CA ASN A 220 -1.37 30.96 -19.97
C ASN A 220 -2.12 30.46 -21.22
N ASP A 221 -3.24 29.75 -21.07
CA ASP A 221 -3.89 29.06 -22.21
C ASP A 221 -5.34 29.47 -22.46
N ALA A 222 -5.75 30.68 -22.12
CA ALA A 222 -7.06 31.17 -22.56
C ALA A 222 -6.91 32.52 -23.20
N ALA A 223 -7.22 32.59 -24.49
CA ALA A 223 -7.36 33.81 -25.28
C ALA A 223 -8.51 34.73 -24.78
N ASP A 224 -9.08 34.46 -23.60
CA ASP A 224 -10.13 35.22 -22.93
C ASP A 224 -9.77 35.64 -21.48
N ALA A 225 -8.48 35.69 -21.17
CA ALA A 225 -8.04 36.09 -19.84
C ALA A 225 -7.96 37.62 -19.74
N GLY A 226 -9.04 38.21 -19.35
CA GLY A 226 -8.98 39.45 -18.60
C GLY A 226 -8.28 39.16 -17.28
N ASP A 227 -7.11 39.77 -17.07
CA ASP A 227 -6.34 39.86 -15.84
C ASP A 227 -6.15 38.54 -15.07
N GLY A 228 -5.04 37.83 -15.36
CA GLY A 228 -4.65 36.58 -14.73
C GLY A 228 -4.25 36.69 -13.26
N ASP A 229 -5.10 37.26 -12.44
CA ASP A 229 -4.82 37.57 -11.05
C ASP A 229 -5.03 36.32 -10.18
N GLY A 230 -3.89 35.65 -9.89
CA GLY A 230 -3.72 34.95 -8.62
C GLY A 230 -4.58 33.71 -8.37
N ALA A 231 -5.10 33.04 -9.41
CA ALA A 231 -5.82 31.78 -9.21
C ALA A 231 -4.90 30.72 -8.58
N THR A 232 -5.38 30.06 -7.54
CA THR A 232 -4.67 29.01 -6.82
C THR A 232 -5.43 27.70 -6.93
N LEU A 233 -4.75 26.63 -7.32
CA LEU A 233 -5.30 25.29 -7.35
C LEU A 233 -4.93 24.57 -6.05
N TYR A 234 -5.96 24.18 -5.30
CA TYR A 234 -5.85 23.46 -4.04
C TYR A 234 -6.14 21.98 -4.24
N TYR A 235 -5.32 21.15 -3.63
CA TYR A 235 -5.49 19.70 -3.59
C TYR A 235 -5.91 19.30 -2.18
N LEU A 236 -7.11 18.78 -2.03
CA LEU A 236 -7.66 18.35 -0.76
C LEU A 236 -7.87 16.85 -0.77
N VAL A 237 -7.68 16.22 0.39
CA VAL A 237 -7.92 14.80 0.60
C VAL A 237 -8.71 14.57 1.88
N ARG A 238 -9.56 13.55 1.86
CA ARG A 238 -10.32 13.08 3.01
C ARG A 238 -10.40 11.55 2.97
N VAL A 239 -10.22 10.90 4.11
CA VAL A 239 -10.57 9.49 4.27
C VAL A 239 -12.07 9.39 4.49
N ALA A 240 -12.74 8.52 3.74
CA ALA A 240 -14.16 8.24 3.98
C ALA A 240 -14.32 7.69 5.42
N PRO A 241 -15.36 8.13 6.15
CA PRO A 241 -15.69 7.48 7.41
C PRO A 241 -16.00 6.01 7.12
N HIS A 242 -15.54 5.11 7.98
CA HIS A 242 -15.94 3.70 7.91
C HIS A 242 -17.47 3.65 7.90
N ALA A 243 -18.04 2.99 6.91
CA ALA A 243 -19.44 2.62 7.00
C ALA A 243 -19.55 1.52 8.08
N ASP A 244 -19.83 1.93 9.30
CA ASP A 244 -20.20 1.01 10.36
C ASP A 244 -21.36 0.16 9.87
N GLY A 245 -21.13 -1.10 9.56
CA GLY A 245 -22.23 -2.02 9.27
C GLY A 245 -22.10 -2.97 8.08
N GLN A 246 -20.96 -3.08 7.42
CA GLN A 246 -20.73 -4.21 6.50
C GLN A 246 -19.73 -5.22 7.11
N HIS A 247 -20.12 -5.82 8.22
CA HIS A 247 -19.66 -7.16 8.52
C HIS A 247 -20.58 -8.13 7.77
N PRO A 248 -20.04 -8.98 6.85
CA PRO A 248 -20.79 -10.07 6.26
C PRO A 248 -21.17 -11.11 7.31
#